data_065978b2f08c1bcb197bfa5a5666f3d4
#
_entry.id   065978b2f08c1bcb197bfa5a5666f3d4
#
_cell.length_a   1.000
_cell.length_b   1.000
_cell.length_c   1.000
_cell.angle_alpha   90.00
_cell.angle_beta   90.00
_cell.angle_gamma   90.00
#
_symmetry.space_group_name_H-M   'P 1'
#
loop_
_entity.id
_entity.type
_entity.pdbx_description
1 polymer ?
#
loop_
_entity_poly.entity_id
_entity_poly.type
_entity_poly.pdbx_seq_one_letter_code
_entity_poly.pdbx_strand_id
1 'polypeptide(L)'
;MSKIKVGINGFGRIGSLVFNAMVERDNIEVVGINDLVNAEYMAYMLKYDSVHGKFAGEVSVEGNDLIVNGKRIRVTSERDPNNLKWNEVGAEYIVESTGLFLTKETATAHLNAGAKKVVLSAPSKDDTPMFVMGVNHKELKADQNIFSNASCTTNCLAPLAKVVHDNFGIVEGLMTTVHATTATQRTVDGPSIKDWRGGRSALLNIIPSSTGAAKAVGKVIPSLNGKLTGMAFRVPTADVSVVDLTVRLEKATSYDEISQAIKSASENELKGILGYTENCGWSIYKRLERWSFSIVEHHSFFYWCCKGGRKSDSFS
;
A
#
# COMPACT_ATOMS: atom_id res chain seq x y z
N MET A 1 7.83 -11.37 -24.99
CA MET A 1 7.72 -9.92 -24.76
C MET A 1 8.92 -9.48 -23.91
N SER A 2 9.49 -8.30 -24.17
CA SER A 2 10.55 -7.75 -23.30
C SER A 2 9.99 -7.51 -21.90
N LYS A 3 10.79 -7.81 -20.88
CA LYS A 3 10.40 -7.53 -19.47
C LYS A 3 10.35 -6.03 -19.22
N ILE A 4 9.43 -5.61 -18.34
CA ILE A 4 9.36 -4.24 -17.86
C ILE A 4 10.49 -4.04 -16.87
N LYS A 5 11.41 -3.11 -17.14
CA LYS A 5 12.55 -2.82 -16.29
C LYS A 5 12.20 -1.75 -15.27
N VAL A 6 12.42 -2.07 -13.99
CA VAL A 6 12.01 -1.25 -12.85
C VAL A 6 13.22 -0.89 -11.99
N GLY A 7 13.27 0.36 -11.55
CA GLY A 7 14.14 0.83 -10.49
C GLY A 7 13.35 1.08 -9.20
N ILE A 8 13.99 0.92 -8.05
CA ILE A 8 13.40 1.19 -6.75
C ILE A 8 14.25 2.25 -6.03
N ASN A 9 13.62 3.33 -5.61
CA ASN A 9 14.25 4.35 -4.77
C ASN A 9 13.72 4.24 -3.33
N GLY A 10 14.59 3.87 -2.40
CA GLY A 10 14.26 3.52 -1.03
C GLY A 10 13.99 2.03 -0.86
N PHE A 11 14.89 1.34 -0.15
CA PHE A 11 14.80 -0.11 0.09
C PHE A 11 14.47 -0.42 1.55
N GLY A 12 13.65 0.44 2.16
CA GLY A 12 13.05 0.21 3.46
C GLY A 12 11.92 -0.83 3.38
N ARG A 13 11.03 -0.85 4.39
CA ARG A 13 9.94 -1.84 4.46
C ARG A 13 9.10 -1.93 3.18
N ILE A 14 8.71 -0.79 2.61
CA ILE A 14 7.88 -0.80 1.39
C ILE A 14 8.69 -1.23 0.18
N GLY A 15 9.86 -0.65 -0.06
CA GLY A 15 10.69 -0.96 -1.23
C GLY A 15 11.12 -2.42 -1.29
N SER A 16 11.50 -3.03 -0.15
CA SER A 16 11.85 -4.45 -0.09
C SER A 16 10.67 -5.38 -0.36
N LEU A 17 9.47 -5.05 0.11
CA LEU A 17 8.27 -5.83 -0.17
C LEU A 17 7.79 -5.68 -1.62
N VAL A 18 7.93 -4.47 -2.19
CA VAL A 18 7.72 -4.25 -3.64
C VAL A 18 8.67 -5.12 -4.46
N PHE A 19 9.94 -5.14 -4.07
CA PHE A 19 10.94 -5.99 -4.70
C PHE A 19 10.54 -7.47 -4.66
N ASN A 20 10.17 -7.99 -3.49
CA ASN A 20 9.76 -9.38 -3.32
C ASN A 20 8.57 -9.73 -4.25
N ALA A 21 7.56 -8.87 -4.30
CA ALA A 21 6.41 -9.09 -5.18
C ALA A 21 6.77 -9.03 -6.67
N MET A 22 7.77 -8.22 -7.06
CA MET A 22 8.21 -8.11 -8.46
C MET A 22 9.06 -9.30 -8.90
N VAL A 23 9.92 -9.83 -8.02
CA VAL A 23 10.79 -10.98 -8.34
C VAL A 23 9.98 -12.24 -8.64
N GLU A 24 8.79 -12.38 -8.07
CA GLU A 24 7.87 -13.48 -8.35
C GLU A 24 7.17 -13.38 -9.72
N ARG A 25 7.37 -12.27 -10.46
CA ARG A 25 6.69 -12.02 -11.74
C ARG A 25 7.63 -12.19 -12.93
N ASP A 26 7.21 -12.97 -13.90
CA ASP A 26 8.02 -13.26 -15.10
C ASP A 26 8.16 -12.06 -16.05
N ASN A 27 7.21 -11.13 -16.03
CA ASN A 27 7.16 -9.97 -16.93
C ASN A 27 7.84 -8.70 -16.37
N ILE A 28 8.38 -8.76 -15.15
CA ILE A 28 9.06 -7.62 -14.49
C ILE A 28 10.51 -7.99 -14.20
N GLU A 29 11.38 -7.02 -14.30
CA GLU A 29 12.79 -7.13 -13.94
C GLU A 29 13.21 -5.89 -13.15
N VAL A 30 13.63 -6.07 -11.89
CA VAL A 30 14.26 -5.01 -11.12
C VAL A 30 15.72 -4.94 -11.52
N VAL A 31 16.15 -3.78 -12.01
CA VAL A 31 17.50 -3.57 -12.58
C VAL A 31 18.36 -2.61 -11.76
N GLY A 32 17.76 -1.87 -10.83
CA GLY A 32 18.48 -0.95 -9.96
C GLY A 32 17.73 -0.66 -8.67
N ILE A 33 18.47 -0.47 -7.60
CA ILE A 33 17.97 -0.07 -6.28
C ILE A 33 18.85 1.06 -5.77
N ASN A 34 18.22 2.09 -5.21
CA ASN A 34 18.91 3.15 -4.49
C ASN A 34 18.47 3.16 -3.03
N ASP A 35 19.42 3.15 -2.12
CA ASP A 35 19.21 3.40 -0.69
C ASP A 35 20.53 3.88 -0.06
N LEU A 36 20.47 4.50 1.12
CA LEU A 36 21.65 5.03 1.80
C LEU A 36 22.45 3.97 2.57
N VAL A 37 22.04 2.71 2.52
CA VAL A 37 22.76 1.56 3.09
C VAL A 37 23.54 0.82 1.99
N ASN A 38 24.58 0.08 2.37
CA ASN A 38 25.39 -0.69 1.43
C ASN A 38 24.71 -1.99 0.96
N ALA A 39 25.22 -2.59 -0.10
CA ALA A 39 24.68 -3.80 -0.70
C ALA A 39 24.68 -5.01 0.25
N GLU A 40 25.70 -5.15 1.09
CA GLU A 40 25.80 -6.25 2.06
C GLU A 40 24.67 -6.16 3.09
N TYR A 41 24.39 -4.97 3.62
CA TYR A 41 23.30 -4.75 4.55
C TYR A 41 21.93 -4.93 3.88
N MET A 42 21.76 -4.46 2.64
CA MET A 42 20.55 -4.75 1.86
C MET A 42 20.34 -6.25 1.66
N ALA A 43 21.39 -6.99 1.32
CA ALA A 43 21.33 -8.44 1.16
C ALA A 43 20.91 -9.13 2.46
N TYR A 44 21.45 -8.69 3.59
CA TYR A 44 21.06 -9.19 4.91
C TYR A 44 19.58 -8.91 5.20
N MET A 45 19.12 -7.67 5.01
CA MET A 45 17.74 -7.28 5.25
C MET A 45 16.75 -8.00 4.31
N LEU A 46 17.14 -8.25 3.07
CA LEU A 46 16.34 -9.02 2.13
C LEU A 46 16.22 -10.48 2.52
N LYS A 47 17.33 -11.09 2.99
CA LYS A 47 17.33 -12.49 3.41
C LYS A 47 16.45 -12.77 4.64
N TYR A 48 16.38 -11.81 5.55
CA TYR A 48 15.78 -12.02 6.87
C TYR A 48 14.79 -10.92 7.20
N ASP A 49 13.52 -11.21 7.08
CA ASP A 49 12.44 -10.32 7.50
C ASP A 49 11.74 -10.92 8.72
N SER A 50 11.65 -10.14 9.81
CA SER A 50 11.05 -10.60 11.07
C SER A 50 9.54 -10.82 10.99
N VAL A 51 8.88 -10.23 10.00
CA VAL A 51 7.41 -10.28 9.82
C VAL A 51 7.03 -11.27 8.72
N HIS A 52 7.75 -11.22 7.58
CA HIS A 52 7.42 -12.00 6.38
C HIS A 52 8.30 -13.25 6.22
N GLY A 53 9.29 -13.42 7.10
CA GLY A 53 10.15 -14.59 7.08
C GLY A 53 11.33 -14.48 6.11
N LYS A 54 11.96 -15.60 5.84
CA LYS A 54 13.13 -15.65 4.95
C LYS A 54 12.70 -15.46 3.48
N PHE A 55 13.52 -14.72 2.73
CA PHE A 55 13.36 -14.62 1.28
C PHE A 55 13.46 -16.01 0.62
N ALA A 56 12.50 -16.32 -0.22
CA ALA A 56 12.42 -17.60 -0.93
C ALA A 56 13.28 -17.59 -2.22
N GLY A 57 14.59 -17.40 -2.06
CA GLY A 57 15.53 -17.35 -3.18
C GLY A 57 16.95 -17.15 -2.73
N GLU A 58 17.88 -17.07 -3.70
CA GLU A 58 19.29 -16.83 -3.45
C GLU A 58 19.60 -15.34 -3.50
N VAL A 59 20.35 -14.87 -2.51
CA VAL A 59 20.83 -13.48 -2.44
C VAL A 59 22.31 -13.49 -2.13
N SER A 60 23.10 -12.82 -2.94
CA SER A 60 24.52 -12.58 -2.74
C SER A 60 24.89 -11.15 -3.15
N VAL A 61 26.13 -10.78 -2.93
CA VAL A 61 26.70 -9.49 -3.31
C VAL A 61 27.93 -9.72 -4.17
N GLU A 62 28.06 -8.98 -5.25
CA GLU A 62 29.26 -8.93 -6.08
C GLU A 62 29.68 -7.48 -6.31
N GLY A 63 30.84 -7.09 -5.72
CA GLY A 63 31.24 -5.70 -5.67
C GLY A 63 30.23 -4.87 -4.87
N ASN A 64 29.58 -3.90 -5.50
CA ASN A 64 28.58 -3.06 -4.85
C ASN A 64 27.14 -3.38 -5.32
N ASP A 65 26.95 -4.49 -6.06
CA ASP A 65 25.65 -4.87 -6.61
C ASP A 65 25.06 -6.08 -5.88
N LEU A 66 23.72 -6.14 -5.84
CA LEU A 66 22.98 -7.31 -5.40
C LEU A 66 22.88 -8.34 -6.54
N ILE A 67 23.05 -9.60 -6.20
CA ILE A 67 22.75 -10.73 -7.08
C ILE A 67 21.57 -11.49 -6.46
N VAL A 68 20.45 -11.48 -7.12
CA VAL A 68 19.22 -12.15 -6.64
C VAL A 68 18.76 -13.15 -7.69
N ASN A 69 18.71 -14.43 -7.30
CA ASN A 69 18.37 -15.53 -8.22
C ASN A 69 19.21 -15.49 -9.51
N GLY A 70 20.52 -15.22 -9.39
CA GLY A 70 21.46 -15.10 -10.48
C GLY A 70 21.36 -13.83 -11.33
N LYS A 71 20.48 -12.88 -10.99
CA LYS A 71 20.34 -11.59 -11.69
C LYS A 71 21.05 -10.48 -10.94
N ARG A 72 21.88 -9.71 -11.68
CA ARG A 72 22.58 -8.54 -11.16
C ARG A 72 21.65 -7.34 -11.09
N ILE A 73 21.64 -6.66 -9.95
CA ILE A 73 20.86 -5.46 -9.66
C ILE A 73 21.84 -4.40 -9.19
N ARG A 74 21.95 -3.31 -9.94
CA ARG A 74 22.79 -2.19 -9.56
C ARG A 74 22.32 -1.55 -8.26
N VAL A 75 23.22 -1.37 -7.29
CA VAL A 75 22.96 -0.64 -6.05
C VAL A 75 23.65 0.70 -6.09
N THR A 76 22.92 1.75 -5.73
CA THR A 76 23.44 3.12 -5.58
C THR A 76 23.13 3.67 -4.21
N SER A 77 23.90 4.66 -3.74
CA SER A 77 23.70 5.32 -2.44
C SER A 77 23.68 6.85 -2.65
N GLU A 78 22.68 7.29 -3.44
CA GLU A 78 22.53 8.69 -3.82
C GLU A 78 21.38 9.36 -3.07
N ARG A 79 21.65 10.58 -2.55
CA ARG A 79 20.62 11.40 -1.89
C ARG A 79 19.78 12.19 -2.86
N ASP A 80 20.38 12.63 -3.96
CA ASP A 80 19.70 13.40 -5.01
C ASP A 80 19.26 12.45 -6.14
N PRO A 81 17.97 12.24 -6.36
CA PRO A 81 17.49 11.35 -7.42
C PRO A 81 17.90 11.76 -8.84
N ASN A 82 18.27 13.01 -9.09
CA ASN A 82 18.79 13.44 -10.39
C ASN A 82 20.06 12.70 -10.80
N ASN A 83 20.85 12.20 -9.83
CA ASN A 83 22.13 11.52 -10.06
C ASN A 83 22.00 10.01 -10.25
N LEU A 84 20.78 9.44 -10.19
CA LEU A 84 20.57 7.99 -10.18
C LEU A 84 20.80 7.30 -11.53
N LYS A 85 20.82 8.08 -12.63
CA LYS A 85 21.14 7.58 -13.98
C LYS A 85 20.41 6.28 -14.33
N TRP A 86 19.08 6.29 -14.20
CA TRP A 86 18.22 5.14 -14.45
C TRP A 86 18.34 4.61 -15.88
N ASN A 87 18.67 5.49 -16.83
CA ASN A 87 18.91 5.14 -18.22
C ASN A 87 20.10 4.18 -18.42
N GLU A 88 21.15 4.24 -17.58
CA GLU A 88 22.31 3.36 -17.70
C GLU A 88 21.96 1.88 -17.44
N VAL A 89 20.97 1.60 -16.60
CA VAL A 89 20.47 0.24 -16.35
C VAL A 89 19.17 -0.05 -17.11
N GLY A 90 18.68 0.92 -17.88
CA GLY A 90 17.47 0.80 -18.66
C GLY A 90 16.19 0.73 -17.83
N ALA A 91 16.20 1.25 -16.60
CA ALA A 91 15.01 1.33 -15.76
C ALA A 91 14.01 2.33 -16.35
N GLU A 92 12.87 1.84 -16.79
CA GLU A 92 11.82 2.69 -17.39
C GLU A 92 10.81 3.19 -16.37
N TYR A 93 10.52 2.38 -15.37
CA TYR A 93 9.57 2.67 -14.28
C TYR A 93 10.33 2.74 -12.97
N ILE A 94 10.03 3.77 -12.17
CA ILE A 94 10.64 3.92 -10.85
C ILE A 94 9.55 3.82 -9.79
N VAL A 95 9.78 2.98 -8.80
CA VAL A 95 9.00 2.98 -7.56
C VAL A 95 9.69 3.88 -6.56
N GLU A 96 9.06 5.01 -6.24
CA GLU A 96 9.52 5.93 -5.21
C GLU A 96 8.95 5.50 -3.85
N SER A 97 9.78 4.95 -2.99
CA SER A 97 9.39 4.38 -1.69
C SER A 97 10.18 4.94 -0.50
N THR A 98 10.89 6.06 -0.68
CA THR A 98 11.56 6.76 0.42
C THR A 98 10.59 7.55 1.32
N GLY A 99 9.43 7.94 0.79
CA GLY A 99 8.49 8.84 1.46
C GLY A 99 8.92 10.31 1.47
N LEU A 100 9.98 10.68 0.75
CA LEU A 100 10.53 12.02 0.68
C LEU A 100 10.07 12.79 -0.56
N PHE A 101 10.08 12.16 -1.73
CA PHE A 101 9.81 12.78 -3.03
C PHE A 101 8.35 12.55 -3.45
N LEU A 102 7.42 13.17 -2.71
CA LEU A 102 5.97 12.90 -2.80
C LEU A 102 5.19 14.01 -3.53
N THR A 103 5.86 14.87 -4.27
CA THR A 103 5.25 15.89 -5.14
C THR A 103 5.71 15.70 -6.57
N LYS A 104 4.93 16.20 -7.52
CA LYS A 104 5.31 16.19 -8.94
C LYS A 104 6.68 16.84 -9.17
N GLU A 105 6.93 17.96 -8.49
CA GLU A 105 8.21 18.68 -8.57
C GLU A 105 9.38 17.80 -8.12
N THR A 106 9.30 17.24 -6.91
CA THR A 106 10.40 16.45 -6.35
C THR A 106 10.58 15.11 -7.06
N ALA A 107 9.52 14.46 -7.50
CA ALA A 107 9.58 13.19 -8.22
C ALA A 107 10.07 13.35 -9.68
N THR A 108 10.01 14.56 -10.26
CA THR A 108 10.56 14.87 -11.59
C THR A 108 12.06 14.56 -11.66
N ALA A 109 12.79 14.61 -10.55
CA ALA A 109 14.19 14.24 -10.48
C ALA A 109 14.49 12.83 -11.07
N HIS A 110 13.57 11.89 -10.88
CA HIS A 110 13.69 10.55 -11.48
C HIS A 110 13.52 10.55 -13.00
N LEU A 111 12.65 11.41 -13.54
CA LEU A 111 12.50 11.57 -14.99
C LEU A 111 13.77 12.21 -15.58
N ASN A 112 14.35 13.21 -14.90
CA ASN A 112 15.63 13.81 -15.28
C ASN A 112 16.77 12.79 -15.29
N ALA A 113 16.74 11.81 -14.37
CA ALA A 113 17.69 10.69 -14.29
C ALA A 113 17.43 9.60 -15.35
N GLY A 114 16.47 9.78 -16.25
CA GLY A 114 16.22 8.92 -17.41
C GLY A 114 15.08 7.92 -17.26
N ALA A 115 14.28 7.99 -16.22
CA ALA A 115 13.05 7.20 -16.09
C ALA A 115 11.96 7.73 -17.03
N LYS A 116 11.04 6.84 -17.45
CA LYS A 116 9.85 7.21 -18.23
C LYS A 116 8.65 7.51 -17.33
N LYS A 117 8.50 6.76 -16.24
CA LYS A 117 7.38 6.90 -15.30
C LYS A 117 7.83 6.68 -13.86
N VAL A 118 7.16 7.40 -12.94
CA VAL A 118 7.40 7.33 -11.50
C VAL A 118 6.10 7.00 -10.77
N VAL A 119 6.13 5.96 -9.96
CA VAL A 119 5.04 5.53 -9.10
C VAL A 119 5.39 5.85 -7.67
N LEU A 120 4.67 6.78 -7.04
CA LEU A 120 4.83 7.07 -5.62
C LEU A 120 4.11 5.98 -4.81
N SER A 121 4.82 5.30 -3.92
CA SER A 121 4.26 4.26 -3.05
C SER A 121 3.48 4.82 -1.84
N ALA A 122 3.30 6.12 -1.79
CA ALA A 122 2.60 6.85 -0.72
C ALA A 122 1.69 7.93 -1.33
N PRO A 123 0.73 8.48 -0.56
CA PRO A 123 -0.12 9.56 -1.04
C PRO A 123 0.71 10.77 -1.47
N SER A 124 0.38 11.35 -2.62
CA SER A 124 0.99 12.61 -3.04
C SER A 124 0.64 13.74 -2.08
N LYS A 125 1.56 14.69 -1.91
CA LYS A 125 1.38 15.88 -1.07
C LYS A 125 0.84 17.08 -1.85
N ASP A 126 0.66 16.93 -3.16
CA ASP A 126 0.14 17.92 -4.10
C ASP A 126 -1.06 17.36 -4.90
N ASP A 127 -1.29 17.86 -6.10
CA ASP A 127 -2.33 17.45 -7.02
C ASP A 127 -1.91 16.28 -7.94
N THR A 128 -0.73 15.68 -7.73
CA THR A 128 -0.32 14.45 -8.45
C THR A 128 -1.43 13.41 -8.39
N PRO A 129 -1.88 12.88 -9.54
CA PRO A 129 -3.00 11.97 -9.59
C PRO A 129 -2.75 10.70 -8.78
N MET A 130 -3.79 10.23 -8.09
CA MET A 130 -3.76 9.01 -7.30
C MET A 130 -4.63 7.94 -7.94
N PHE A 131 -4.12 6.71 -7.98
CA PHE A 131 -4.84 5.57 -8.54
C PHE A 131 -4.88 4.42 -7.55
N VAL A 132 -6.04 3.78 -7.47
CA VAL A 132 -6.28 2.55 -6.71
C VAL A 132 -6.72 1.47 -7.69
N MET A 133 -6.05 0.32 -7.64
CA MET A 133 -6.40 -0.82 -8.48
C MET A 133 -7.85 -1.27 -8.23
N GLY A 134 -8.58 -1.56 -9.30
CA GLY A 134 -9.99 -1.92 -9.23
C GLY A 134 -10.95 -0.73 -9.10
N VAL A 135 -10.45 0.45 -8.72
CA VAL A 135 -11.29 1.64 -8.53
C VAL A 135 -11.21 2.58 -9.73
N ASN A 136 -10.10 3.27 -9.89
CA ASN A 136 -9.90 4.26 -10.94
C ASN A 136 -8.62 4.05 -11.77
N HIS A 137 -7.96 2.91 -11.67
CA HIS A 137 -6.69 2.64 -12.38
C HIS A 137 -6.82 2.69 -13.91
N LYS A 138 -8.01 2.46 -14.45
CA LYS A 138 -8.30 2.57 -15.90
C LYS A 138 -8.30 4.00 -16.42
N GLU A 139 -8.34 4.98 -15.52
CA GLU A 139 -8.31 6.41 -15.85
C GLU A 139 -6.87 6.94 -16.04
N LEU A 140 -5.85 6.10 -15.75
CA LEU A 140 -4.46 6.46 -15.97
C LEU A 140 -4.19 6.70 -17.46
N LYS A 141 -3.80 7.94 -17.79
CA LYS A 141 -3.50 8.36 -19.15
C LYS A 141 -2.03 8.14 -19.50
N ALA A 142 -1.74 7.95 -20.77
CA ALA A 142 -0.39 7.66 -21.25
C ALA A 142 0.60 8.82 -20.99
N ASP A 143 0.12 10.06 -20.95
CA ASP A 143 0.89 11.27 -20.68
C ASP A 143 1.16 11.56 -19.20
N GLN A 144 0.52 10.82 -18.30
CA GLN A 144 0.77 10.93 -16.87
C GLN A 144 2.02 10.13 -16.49
N ASN A 145 3.13 10.84 -16.33
CA ASN A 145 4.44 10.23 -16.05
C ASN A 145 4.74 10.09 -14.56
N ILE A 146 4.06 10.84 -13.69
CA ILE A 146 4.19 10.76 -12.24
C ILE A 146 2.79 10.57 -11.66
N PHE A 147 2.62 9.52 -10.86
CA PHE A 147 1.34 9.22 -10.21
C PHE A 147 1.57 8.48 -8.89
N SER A 148 0.58 8.58 -8.01
CA SER A 148 0.61 7.94 -6.70
C SER A 148 -0.31 6.72 -6.66
N ASN A 149 0.13 5.70 -5.94
CA ASN A 149 -0.68 4.54 -5.60
C ASN A 149 -1.45 4.73 -4.27
N ALA A 150 -1.64 5.97 -3.84
CA ALA A 150 -2.32 6.34 -2.60
C ALA A 150 -1.68 5.73 -1.33
N SER A 151 -2.45 5.59 -0.24
CA SER A 151 -2.01 4.94 0.99
C SER A 151 -2.54 3.51 1.09
N CYS A 152 -1.95 2.72 1.98
CA CYS A 152 -2.45 1.41 2.37
C CYS A 152 -3.94 1.48 2.77
N THR A 153 -4.30 2.36 3.69
CA THR A 153 -5.68 2.52 4.15
C THR A 153 -6.62 2.98 3.02
N THR A 154 -6.15 3.81 2.07
CA THR A 154 -6.97 4.20 0.91
C THR A 154 -7.20 3.01 -0.01
N ASN A 155 -6.17 2.18 -0.24
CA ASN A 155 -6.29 0.96 -1.05
C ASN A 155 -7.22 -0.07 -0.40
N CYS A 156 -7.29 -0.10 0.92
CA CYS A 156 -8.23 -0.91 1.67
C CYS A 156 -9.66 -0.38 1.54
N LEU A 157 -9.86 0.90 1.84
CA LEU A 157 -11.18 1.52 1.94
C LEU A 157 -11.87 1.73 0.58
N ALA A 158 -11.12 2.14 -0.46
CA ALA A 158 -11.71 2.57 -1.71
C ALA A 158 -12.44 1.45 -2.48
N PRO A 159 -11.92 0.23 -2.63
CA PRO A 159 -12.66 -0.87 -3.25
C PRO A 159 -13.95 -1.21 -2.50
N LEU A 160 -13.91 -1.25 -1.16
CA LEU A 160 -15.09 -1.48 -0.34
C LEU A 160 -16.12 -0.37 -0.52
N ALA A 161 -15.70 0.89 -0.35
CA ALA A 161 -16.57 2.05 -0.49
C ALA A 161 -17.20 2.11 -1.89
N LYS A 162 -16.43 1.70 -2.93
CA LYS A 162 -16.93 1.60 -4.30
C LYS A 162 -18.08 0.61 -4.41
N VAL A 163 -17.90 -0.62 -3.94
CA VAL A 163 -18.97 -1.65 -4.00
C VAL A 163 -20.22 -1.18 -3.27
N VAL A 164 -20.07 -0.64 -2.07
CA VAL A 164 -21.21 -0.15 -1.27
C VAL A 164 -21.88 1.05 -1.92
N HIS A 165 -21.08 1.98 -2.46
CA HIS A 165 -21.63 3.20 -3.10
C HIS A 165 -22.33 2.90 -4.41
N ASP A 166 -21.75 2.06 -5.25
CA ASP A 166 -22.30 1.73 -6.57
C ASP A 166 -23.64 0.97 -6.47
N ASN A 167 -23.82 0.15 -5.43
CA ASN A 167 -25.04 -0.63 -5.24
C ASN A 167 -26.11 0.10 -4.40
N PHE A 168 -25.70 0.81 -3.36
CA PHE A 168 -26.65 1.30 -2.34
C PHE A 168 -26.62 2.83 -2.16
N GLY A 169 -25.62 3.52 -2.73
CA GLY A 169 -25.39 4.95 -2.53
C GLY A 169 -24.91 5.28 -1.10
N ILE A 170 -23.75 5.94 -0.97
CA ILE A 170 -23.26 6.45 0.32
C ILE A 170 -23.64 7.93 0.41
N VAL A 171 -24.41 8.31 1.43
CA VAL A 171 -24.74 9.69 1.77
C VAL A 171 -23.61 10.31 2.56
N GLU A 172 -23.17 9.63 3.62
CA GLU A 172 -22.07 10.02 4.49
C GLU A 172 -21.48 8.78 5.19
N GLY A 173 -20.25 8.89 5.69
CA GLY A 173 -19.63 7.79 6.41
C GLY A 173 -18.49 8.20 7.32
N LEU A 174 -18.25 7.38 8.34
CA LEU A 174 -17.13 7.44 9.26
C LEU A 174 -16.27 6.21 9.09
N MET A 175 -14.98 6.39 8.90
CA MET A 175 -14.00 5.31 8.85
C MET A 175 -13.10 5.36 10.09
N THR A 176 -12.97 4.22 10.76
CA THR A 176 -11.96 4.02 11.79
C THR A 176 -10.96 2.96 11.32
N THR A 177 -9.68 3.28 11.33
CA THR A 177 -8.65 2.26 11.06
C THR A 177 -7.90 1.90 12.34
N VAL A 178 -7.86 0.61 12.64
CA VAL A 178 -6.96 0.01 13.65
C VAL A 178 -5.74 -0.47 12.90
N HIS A 179 -4.64 0.26 13.02
CA HIS A 179 -3.50 0.17 12.12
C HIS A 179 -2.25 -0.37 12.82
N ALA A 180 -1.56 -1.29 12.16
CA ALA A 180 -0.26 -1.78 12.60
C ALA A 180 0.77 -0.65 12.77
N THR A 181 1.81 -0.89 13.53
CA THR A 181 2.92 0.04 13.72
C THR A 181 3.66 0.28 12.40
N THR A 182 4.18 1.49 12.24
CA THR A 182 5.00 1.86 11.08
C THR A 182 6.37 2.37 11.54
N ALA A 183 7.35 2.35 10.64
CA ALA A 183 8.73 2.75 10.93
C ALA A 183 8.88 4.21 11.46
N THR A 184 7.86 5.04 11.26
CA THR A 184 7.87 6.44 11.76
C THR A 184 7.49 6.56 13.24
N GLN A 185 6.98 5.49 13.85
CA GLN A 185 6.59 5.48 15.25
C GLN A 185 7.78 5.14 16.17
N ARG A 186 7.71 5.60 17.40
CA ARG A 186 8.75 5.34 18.42
C ARG A 186 8.56 3.95 19.00
N THR A 187 9.63 3.17 19.10
CA THR A 187 9.64 1.88 19.82
C THR A 187 9.56 2.07 21.33
N VAL A 188 10.20 3.12 21.84
CA VAL A 188 10.13 3.59 23.23
C VAL A 188 9.70 5.04 23.26
N ASP A 189 9.26 5.54 24.43
CA ASP A 189 8.87 6.93 24.59
C ASP A 189 10.01 7.88 24.16
N GLY A 190 9.66 8.86 23.35
CA GLY A 190 10.61 9.84 22.84
C GLY A 190 9.95 11.13 22.37
N PRO A 191 10.71 12.20 22.19
CA PRO A 191 10.17 13.50 21.84
C PRO A 191 9.50 13.47 20.46
N SER A 192 8.28 14.01 20.39
CA SER A 192 7.52 14.24 19.15
C SER A 192 6.77 15.56 19.28
N ILE A 193 7.40 16.65 18.84
CA ILE A 193 6.90 18.01 19.04
C ILE A 193 5.57 18.26 18.32
N LYS A 194 5.41 17.68 17.11
CA LYS A 194 4.21 17.88 16.29
C LYS A 194 3.03 16.98 16.69
N ASP A 195 3.32 15.82 17.26
CA ASP A 195 2.32 14.85 17.70
C ASP A 195 2.81 14.18 19.00
N TRP A 196 2.42 14.69 20.12
CA TRP A 196 2.86 14.21 21.44
C TRP A 196 2.44 12.76 21.69
N ARG A 197 1.26 12.36 21.22
CA ARG A 197 0.78 10.97 21.32
C ARG A 197 1.62 10.02 20.47
N GLY A 198 2.03 10.46 19.28
CA GLY A 198 2.93 9.72 18.41
C GLY A 198 4.36 9.57 18.97
N GLY A 199 4.72 10.31 20.01
CA GLY A 199 5.97 10.15 20.77
C GLY A 199 5.95 9.01 21.78
N ARG A 200 4.78 8.40 22.05
CA ARG A 200 4.66 7.27 22.98
C ARG A 200 5.05 5.97 22.30
N SER A 201 5.50 5.01 23.12
CA SER A 201 5.89 3.67 22.65
C SER A 201 4.77 2.99 21.86
N ALA A 202 5.06 2.68 20.61
CA ALA A 202 4.14 1.97 19.72
C ALA A 202 3.92 0.51 20.13
N LEU A 203 4.81 -0.05 20.95
CA LEU A 203 4.75 -1.45 21.40
C LEU A 203 3.82 -1.67 22.60
N LEU A 204 3.45 -0.58 23.32
CA LEU A 204 2.72 -0.68 24.59
C LEU A 204 1.43 0.15 24.63
N ASN A 205 1.11 0.89 23.56
CA ASN A 205 0.00 1.83 23.57
C ASN A 205 -0.94 1.65 22.38
N ILE A 206 -2.20 2.04 22.58
CA ILE A 206 -3.13 2.34 21.50
C ILE A 206 -3.05 3.85 21.25
N ILE A 207 -2.49 4.26 20.10
CA ILE A 207 -2.16 5.66 19.83
C ILE A 207 -3.17 6.23 18.82
N PRO A 208 -4.06 7.15 19.23
CA PRO A 208 -4.91 7.89 18.30
C PRO A 208 -4.07 8.75 17.35
N SER A 209 -4.38 8.71 16.07
CA SER A 209 -3.67 9.45 15.02
C SER A 209 -4.67 9.99 13.99
N SER A 210 -4.31 11.06 13.33
CA SER A 210 -5.07 11.53 12.17
C SER A 210 -4.80 10.66 10.95
N THR A 211 -5.76 10.59 10.04
CA THR A 211 -5.60 9.92 8.74
C THR A 211 -6.19 10.75 7.62
N GLY A 212 -5.49 10.82 6.50
CA GLY A 212 -6.00 11.43 5.25
C GLY A 212 -6.74 10.45 4.35
N ALA A 213 -6.86 9.18 4.73
CA ALA A 213 -7.37 8.12 3.85
C ALA A 213 -8.83 8.37 3.41
N ALA A 214 -9.70 8.81 4.32
CA ALA A 214 -11.10 9.12 3.99
C ALA A 214 -11.21 10.24 2.95
N LYS A 215 -10.38 11.30 3.06
CA LYS A 215 -10.30 12.37 2.06
C LYS A 215 -9.71 11.86 0.73
N ALA A 216 -8.72 10.97 0.79
CA ALA A 216 -8.11 10.41 -0.40
C ALA A 216 -9.08 9.52 -1.20
N VAL A 217 -10.03 8.84 -0.53
CA VAL A 217 -11.12 8.13 -1.24
C VAL A 217 -11.93 9.08 -2.11
N GLY A 218 -12.23 10.30 -1.65
CA GLY A 218 -12.90 11.31 -2.46
C GLY A 218 -12.10 11.79 -3.69
N LYS A 219 -10.76 11.60 -3.70
CA LYS A 219 -9.93 11.88 -4.89
C LYS A 219 -10.00 10.74 -5.92
N VAL A 220 -10.14 9.49 -5.49
CA VAL A 220 -10.21 8.31 -6.38
C VAL A 220 -11.62 7.89 -6.72
N ILE A 221 -12.63 8.33 -5.94
CA ILE A 221 -14.06 8.18 -6.20
C ILE A 221 -14.71 9.58 -6.03
N PRO A 222 -14.74 10.41 -7.05
CA PRO A 222 -15.17 11.81 -6.93
C PRO A 222 -16.59 12.01 -6.34
N SER A 223 -17.50 11.06 -6.56
CA SER A 223 -18.86 11.07 -5.99
C SER A 223 -18.90 10.96 -4.46
N LEU A 224 -17.80 10.51 -3.84
CA LEU A 224 -17.62 10.41 -2.39
C LEU A 224 -16.84 11.59 -1.79
N ASN A 225 -16.48 12.60 -2.60
CA ASN A 225 -15.75 13.75 -2.10
C ASN A 225 -16.57 14.50 -1.03
N GLY A 226 -15.95 14.69 0.14
CA GLY A 226 -16.59 15.34 1.30
C GLY A 226 -17.60 14.48 2.08
N LYS A 227 -17.93 13.27 1.60
CA LYS A 227 -18.90 12.39 2.27
C LYS A 227 -18.28 11.51 3.35
N LEU A 228 -16.97 11.30 3.31
CA LEU A 228 -16.27 10.42 4.27
C LEU A 228 -15.33 11.22 5.18
N THR A 229 -15.35 10.86 6.46
CA THR A 229 -14.38 11.31 7.47
C THR A 229 -13.76 10.09 8.17
N GLY A 230 -12.69 10.28 8.94
CA GLY A 230 -12.09 9.15 9.61
C GLY A 230 -10.99 9.47 10.62
N MET A 231 -10.68 8.46 11.42
CA MET A 231 -9.62 8.47 12.43
C MET A 231 -8.82 7.17 12.38
N ALA A 232 -7.64 7.18 12.99
CA ALA A 232 -6.75 6.04 13.07
C ALA A 232 -6.36 5.75 14.52
N PHE A 233 -6.22 4.47 14.84
CA PHE A 233 -5.57 4.01 16.07
C PHE A 233 -4.39 3.13 15.68
N ARG A 234 -3.19 3.49 16.15
CA ARG A 234 -2.00 2.65 16.03
C ARG A 234 -1.97 1.67 17.19
N VAL A 235 -1.78 0.38 16.88
CA VAL A 235 -1.77 -0.71 17.85
C VAL A 235 -0.46 -1.49 17.79
N PRO A 236 -0.07 -2.19 18.88
CA PRO A 236 1.20 -2.95 18.98
C PRO A 236 1.18 -4.22 18.13
N THR A 237 0.96 -4.12 16.84
CA THR A 237 1.05 -5.21 15.87
C THR A 237 2.07 -4.86 14.80
N ALA A 238 2.84 -5.85 14.36
CA ALA A 238 3.90 -5.64 13.38
C ALA A 238 3.35 -5.48 11.97
N ASP A 239 2.20 -6.11 11.70
CA ASP A 239 1.55 -6.14 10.39
C ASP A 239 0.03 -6.28 10.55
N VAL A 240 -0.68 -6.15 9.44
CA VAL A 240 -2.15 -6.20 9.33
C VAL A 240 -2.86 -5.03 10.01
N SER A 241 -3.73 -4.39 9.27
CA SER A 241 -4.60 -3.31 9.76
C SER A 241 -6.06 -3.67 9.46
N VAL A 242 -6.98 -3.04 10.20
CA VAL A 242 -8.41 -3.20 10.01
C VAL A 242 -9.02 -1.83 9.72
N VAL A 243 -9.95 -1.79 8.76
CA VAL A 243 -10.82 -0.64 8.52
C VAL A 243 -12.23 -1.00 8.92
N ASP A 244 -12.80 -0.22 9.82
CA ASP A 244 -14.22 -0.20 10.13
C ASP A 244 -14.86 0.98 9.39
N LEU A 245 -15.82 0.70 8.52
CA LEU A 245 -16.57 1.70 7.76
C LEU A 245 -18.04 1.71 8.18
N THR A 246 -18.45 2.77 8.83
CA THR A 246 -19.87 3.03 9.17
C THR A 246 -20.44 4.03 8.17
N VAL A 247 -21.53 3.68 7.49
CA VAL A 247 -22.14 4.51 6.44
C VAL A 247 -23.64 4.67 6.62
N ARG A 248 -24.16 5.79 6.17
CA ARG A 248 -25.58 6.00 5.90
C ARG A 248 -25.81 5.85 4.40
N LEU A 249 -26.72 4.96 4.04
CA LEU A 249 -27.01 4.61 2.64
C LEU A 249 -28.21 5.37 2.12
N GLU A 250 -28.26 5.60 0.81
CA GLU A 250 -29.41 6.20 0.10
C GLU A 250 -30.55 5.19 -0.03
N LYS A 251 -30.20 3.92 -0.34
CA LYS A 251 -31.18 2.84 -0.52
C LYS A 251 -31.26 2.00 0.75
N ALA A 252 -32.49 1.68 1.16
CA ALA A 252 -32.69 0.65 2.19
C ALA A 252 -32.17 -0.69 1.68
N THR A 253 -31.50 -1.44 2.54
CA THR A 253 -30.89 -2.72 2.19
C THR A 253 -30.82 -3.64 3.41
N SER A 254 -30.50 -4.90 3.18
CA SER A 254 -30.30 -5.93 4.18
C SER A 254 -28.82 -6.31 4.32
N TYR A 255 -28.49 -7.00 5.40
CA TYR A 255 -27.16 -7.60 5.59
C TYR A 255 -26.80 -8.54 4.43
N ASP A 256 -27.76 -9.37 4.03
CA ASP A 256 -27.53 -10.37 2.97
C ASP A 256 -27.25 -9.72 1.62
N GLU A 257 -27.98 -8.65 1.26
CA GLU A 257 -27.74 -7.91 0.02
C GLU A 257 -26.34 -7.27 -0.02
N ILE A 258 -25.87 -6.68 1.08
CA ILE A 258 -24.53 -6.10 1.17
C ILE A 258 -23.48 -7.21 1.07
N SER A 259 -23.63 -8.29 1.82
CA SER A 259 -22.71 -9.44 1.79
C SER A 259 -22.62 -10.04 0.40
N GLN A 260 -23.77 -10.21 -0.27
CA GLN A 260 -23.84 -10.73 -1.64
C GLN A 260 -23.17 -9.79 -2.64
N ALA A 261 -23.36 -8.47 -2.51
CA ALA A 261 -22.72 -7.49 -3.37
C ALA A 261 -21.19 -7.53 -3.25
N ILE A 262 -20.67 -7.59 -2.00
CA ILE A 262 -19.22 -7.68 -1.74
C ILE A 262 -18.66 -9.00 -2.25
N LYS A 263 -19.36 -10.14 -2.01
CA LYS A 263 -18.98 -11.46 -2.49
C LYS A 263 -18.92 -11.48 -4.03
N SER A 264 -19.97 -11.00 -4.67
CA SER A 264 -20.02 -10.91 -6.14
C SER A 264 -18.88 -10.07 -6.71
N ALA A 265 -18.60 -8.91 -6.14
CA ALA A 265 -17.50 -8.06 -6.57
C ALA A 265 -16.14 -8.76 -6.43
N SER A 266 -15.93 -9.52 -5.33
CA SER A 266 -14.69 -10.24 -5.08
C SER A 266 -14.45 -11.41 -6.05
N GLU A 267 -15.50 -11.99 -6.57
CA GLU A 267 -15.45 -13.10 -7.52
C GLU A 267 -15.36 -12.63 -8.99
N ASN A 268 -15.79 -11.40 -9.29
CA ASN A 268 -15.89 -10.83 -10.63
C ASN A 268 -14.98 -9.61 -10.85
N GLU A 269 -15.53 -8.40 -10.81
CA GLU A 269 -14.84 -7.16 -11.24
C GLU A 269 -13.65 -6.74 -10.36
N LEU A 270 -13.65 -7.16 -9.10
CA LEU A 270 -12.55 -6.92 -8.14
C LEU A 270 -11.78 -8.20 -7.80
N LYS A 271 -11.90 -9.25 -8.62
CA LYS A 271 -11.17 -10.50 -8.41
C LYS A 271 -9.66 -10.28 -8.33
N GLY A 272 -9.05 -10.79 -7.27
CA GLY A 272 -7.61 -10.60 -6.99
C GLY A 272 -7.27 -9.23 -6.34
N ILE A 273 -8.27 -8.36 -6.13
CA ILE A 273 -8.16 -7.07 -5.44
C ILE A 273 -8.97 -7.11 -4.15
N LEU A 274 -10.24 -7.46 -4.22
CA LEU A 274 -11.14 -7.63 -3.09
C LEU A 274 -11.31 -9.13 -2.80
N GLY A 275 -11.23 -9.53 -1.54
CA GLY A 275 -11.61 -10.84 -1.07
C GLY A 275 -12.88 -10.82 -0.22
N TYR A 276 -13.56 -11.95 -0.10
CA TYR A 276 -14.71 -12.12 0.77
C TYR A 276 -14.53 -13.39 1.61
N THR A 277 -14.90 -13.32 2.90
CA THR A 277 -14.94 -14.48 3.78
C THR A 277 -16.09 -14.36 4.77
N GLU A 278 -16.72 -15.48 5.07
CA GLU A 278 -17.78 -15.60 6.09
C GLU A 278 -17.19 -15.81 7.49
N ASN A 279 -15.92 -16.22 7.60
CA ASN A 279 -15.32 -16.72 8.84
C ASN A 279 -14.23 -15.80 9.43
N CYS A 280 -14.23 -14.50 9.14
CA CYS A 280 -13.20 -13.61 9.69
C CYS A 280 -13.42 -13.18 11.15
N GLY A 281 -14.42 -13.72 11.84
CA GLY A 281 -14.75 -13.37 13.23
C GLY A 281 -15.29 -11.94 13.41
N TRP A 282 -15.42 -11.17 12.32
CA TRP A 282 -15.93 -9.81 12.31
C TRP A 282 -17.28 -9.80 11.61
N SER A 283 -18.28 -9.28 12.28
CA SER A 283 -19.65 -9.24 11.78
C SER A 283 -19.94 -7.87 11.16
N ILE A 284 -20.79 -7.86 10.13
CA ILE A 284 -21.44 -6.66 9.68
C ILE A 284 -22.59 -6.39 10.65
N TYR A 285 -22.58 -5.26 11.36
CA TYR A 285 -23.62 -4.91 12.29
C TYR A 285 -24.55 -3.85 11.69
N LYS A 286 -25.86 -4.12 11.76
CA LYS A 286 -26.88 -3.10 11.55
C LYS A 286 -27.12 -2.35 12.86
N ARG A 287 -26.82 -1.08 12.90
CA ARG A 287 -27.15 -0.19 14.02
C ARG A 287 -28.06 0.92 13.50
N LEU A 288 -29.34 0.88 13.86
CA LEU A 288 -30.33 1.94 13.59
C LEU A 288 -29.97 2.89 12.43
N GLU A 289 -30.34 2.52 11.20
CA GLU A 289 -30.09 3.29 9.95
C GLU A 289 -28.61 3.46 9.52
N ARG A 290 -27.66 2.82 10.17
CA ARG A 290 -26.22 2.86 9.83
C ARG A 290 -25.65 1.45 9.71
N TRP A 291 -24.71 1.29 8.79
CA TRP A 291 -24.00 0.05 8.55
C TRP A 291 -22.51 0.18 8.91
N SER A 292 -21.97 -0.80 9.60
CA SER A 292 -20.55 -0.91 9.92
C SER A 292 -19.91 -2.11 9.22
N PHE A 293 -18.78 -1.90 8.59
CA PHE A 293 -18.02 -2.93 7.90
C PHE A 293 -16.60 -2.93 8.43
N SER A 294 -16.07 -4.10 8.74
CA SER A 294 -14.69 -4.27 9.15
C SER A 294 -13.95 -5.10 8.12
N ILE A 295 -12.81 -4.61 7.70
CA ILE A 295 -11.95 -5.24 6.71
C ILE A 295 -10.53 -5.27 7.23
N VAL A 296 -9.88 -6.41 7.02
CA VAL A 296 -8.49 -6.64 7.39
C VAL A 296 -7.58 -6.27 6.24
N GLU A 297 -6.61 -5.40 6.50
CA GLU A 297 -5.57 -4.96 5.59
C GLU A 297 -4.27 -5.69 5.90
N HIS A 298 -3.66 -6.33 4.90
CA HIS A 298 -2.37 -6.98 5.04
C HIS A 298 -1.26 -6.11 4.44
N HIS A 299 -0.14 -5.89 5.13
CA HIS A 299 0.93 -5.00 4.70
C HIS A 299 1.77 -5.49 3.52
N SER A 300 1.61 -6.73 3.12
CA SER A 300 2.26 -7.22 1.92
C SER A 300 1.38 -6.97 0.71
N PHE A 301 1.67 -5.88 0.00
CA PHE A 301 1.22 -5.61 -1.36
C PHE A 301 -0.23 -5.91 -1.68
N PHE A 302 -1.02 -4.89 -1.91
CA PHE A 302 -2.25 -4.92 -2.73
C PHE A 302 -3.02 -6.25 -2.74
N TYR A 303 -2.84 -7.08 -1.74
CA TYR A 303 -3.63 -8.25 -1.48
C TYR A 303 -4.58 -7.94 -0.34
N TRP A 304 -5.78 -7.70 -0.69
CA TRP A 304 -6.90 -7.92 0.19
C TRP A 304 -6.81 -9.34 0.68
N CYS A 305 -6.51 -9.52 1.94
CA CYS A 305 -6.47 -10.83 2.50
C CYS A 305 -7.91 -11.31 2.72
N CYS A 306 -8.41 -12.01 1.72
CA CYS A 306 -9.07 -13.26 1.93
C CYS A 306 -8.50 -14.19 0.88
N LYS A 307 -7.41 -14.86 1.18
CA LYS A 307 -6.96 -16.02 0.42
C LYS A 307 -8.07 -17.05 0.47
N GLY A 308 -8.89 -17.10 -0.57
CA GLY A 308 -9.53 -18.32 -0.99
C GLY A 308 -8.44 -19.26 -1.51
N GLY A 309 -8.18 -20.38 -0.83
CA GLY A 309 -7.54 -21.56 -1.38
C GLY A 309 -6.02 -21.64 -1.34
N ARG A 310 -5.44 -21.85 -0.19
CA ARG A 310 -4.63 -23.08 0.00
C ARG A 310 -5.28 -23.91 1.09
N LYS A 311 -5.57 -25.17 0.73
CA LYS A 311 -6.01 -26.18 1.65
C LYS A 311 -5.01 -26.31 2.78
N SER A 312 -5.55 -26.38 3.96
CA SER A 312 -5.01 -26.99 5.17
C SER A 312 -3.54 -26.78 5.47
N ASP A 313 -3.24 -25.95 6.47
CA ASP A 313 -2.44 -26.51 7.52
C ASP A 313 -3.03 -26.02 8.86
N SER A 314 -3.41 -27.00 9.64
CA SER A 314 -3.97 -26.93 10.95
C SER A 314 -3.14 -26.05 11.88
N PHE A 315 -3.75 -25.02 12.43
CA PHE A 315 -3.29 -24.46 13.70
C PHE A 315 -3.76 -25.40 14.83
N SER A 316 -2.83 -26.15 15.37
CA SER A 316 -2.89 -26.70 16.72
C SER A 316 -2.08 -25.81 17.64
#